data_8757d1a234012391e2f95e07ada2428c
#
_entry.id   8757d1a234012391e2f95e07ada2428c
#
_cell.length_a   1.000
_cell.length_b   1.000
_cell.length_c   1.000
_cell.angle_alpha   90.00
_cell.angle_beta   90.00
_cell.angle_gamma   90.00
#
_symmetry.space_group_name_H-M   'P 1'
#
loop_
_entity.id
_entity.type
_entity.pdbx_description
1 polymer ?
#
loop_
_entity_poly.entity_id
_entity_poly.type
_entity_poly.pdbx_seq_one_letter_code
_entity_poly.pdbx_strand_id
1 'polypeptide(L)'
;PSETVFKDKKVLAMDEEHIRQIIEAFVKAALRVKACGYDGVEIHSAHGYLLNQFYSPLVNKREDEYGTNRIKLHLEIIKKVREALGEDYLIALRLGALDYTEGGSTIEDALAAAKAFEAAGVDLLDISGGMNGFVIPGVDTPGYFEEVGAEIKKVVAIPVISTGGYRDKETIEKALENNHADLIGIGRPLF
;
A
#
# COMPACT_ATOMS: atom_id res chain seq x y z
N PRO A 1 -3.56 -14.00 -5.27
CA PRO A 1 -2.34 -14.47 -5.92
C PRO A 1 -2.26 -15.99 -6.03
N SER A 2 -2.46 -16.71 -4.95
CA SER A 2 -2.40 -18.18 -4.91
C SER A 2 -3.79 -18.80 -4.79
N GLU A 3 -3.89 -20.09 -5.14
CA GLU A 3 -5.12 -20.84 -4.95
C GLU A 3 -5.48 -20.93 -3.47
N THR A 4 -6.75 -20.74 -3.12
CA THR A 4 -7.26 -20.80 -1.74
C THR A 4 -8.74 -21.11 -1.71
N VAL A 5 -9.33 -21.22 -0.51
CA VAL A 5 -10.78 -21.32 -0.31
C VAL A 5 -11.26 -20.12 0.48
N PHE A 6 -12.27 -19.43 -0.01
CA PHE A 6 -12.89 -18.30 0.66
C PHE A 6 -14.41 -18.48 0.67
N LYS A 7 -15.01 -18.49 1.85
CA LYS A 7 -16.46 -18.72 2.04
C LYS A 7 -16.97 -19.94 1.23
N ASP A 8 -16.29 -21.08 1.41
CA ASP A 8 -16.55 -22.36 0.74
C ASP A 8 -16.46 -22.35 -0.80
N LYS A 9 -15.89 -21.29 -1.37
CA LYS A 9 -15.61 -21.20 -2.80
C LYS A 9 -14.12 -21.35 -3.07
N LYS A 10 -13.80 -22.19 -4.06
CA LYS A 10 -12.44 -22.28 -4.58
C LYS A 10 -12.09 -20.98 -5.29
N VAL A 11 -11.01 -20.34 -4.85
CA VAL A 11 -10.44 -19.16 -5.50
C VAL A 11 -9.19 -19.62 -6.25
N LEU A 12 -9.18 -19.40 -7.56
CA LEU A 12 -8.06 -19.81 -8.41
C LEU A 12 -6.93 -18.81 -8.35
N ALA A 13 -5.70 -19.31 -8.52
CA ALA A 13 -4.55 -18.44 -8.76
C ALA A 13 -4.72 -17.71 -10.10
N MET A 14 -4.29 -16.47 -10.16
CA MET A 14 -4.29 -15.70 -11.41
C MET A 14 -3.16 -16.24 -12.31
N ASP A 15 -3.48 -16.49 -13.57
CA ASP A 15 -2.48 -16.72 -14.63
C ASP A 15 -1.93 -15.39 -15.18
N GLU A 16 -1.00 -15.47 -16.11
CA GLU A 16 -0.38 -14.29 -16.72
C GLU A 16 -1.40 -13.40 -17.46
N GLU A 17 -2.40 -14.00 -18.09
CA GLU A 17 -3.44 -13.24 -18.80
C GLU A 17 -4.31 -12.45 -17.83
N HIS A 18 -4.72 -13.04 -16.71
CA HIS A 18 -5.44 -12.31 -15.66
C HIS A 18 -4.60 -11.19 -15.04
N ILE A 19 -3.30 -11.44 -14.82
CA ILE A 19 -2.38 -10.41 -14.30
C ILE A 19 -2.30 -9.25 -15.29
N ARG A 20 -2.11 -9.52 -16.59
CA ARG A 20 -2.09 -8.49 -17.63
C ARG A 20 -3.39 -7.67 -17.66
N GLN A 21 -4.55 -8.33 -17.58
CA GLN A 21 -5.85 -7.67 -17.54
C GLN A 21 -6.00 -6.76 -16.33
N ILE A 22 -5.48 -7.16 -15.17
CA ILE A 22 -5.49 -6.35 -13.94
C ILE A 22 -4.61 -5.10 -14.12
N ILE A 23 -3.41 -5.25 -14.66
CA ILE A 23 -2.53 -4.10 -14.93
C ILE A 23 -3.24 -3.10 -15.85
N GLU A 24 -3.84 -3.57 -16.95
CA GLU A 24 -4.62 -2.72 -17.86
C GLU A 24 -5.82 -2.05 -17.17
N ALA A 25 -6.49 -2.76 -16.26
CA ALA A 25 -7.62 -2.22 -15.49
C ALA A 25 -7.21 -1.05 -14.57
N PHE A 26 -6.05 -1.16 -13.90
CA PHE A 26 -5.48 -0.06 -13.11
C PHE A 26 -5.17 1.15 -14.00
N VAL A 27 -4.53 0.96 -15.15
CA VAL A 27 -4.24 2.04 -16.09
C VAL A 27 -5.53 2.72 -16.57
N LYS A 28 -6.53 1.93 -17.00
CA LYS A 28 -7.82 2.47 -17.44
C LYS A 28 -8.55 3.23 -16.34
N ALA A 29 -8.46 2.76 -15.08
CA ALA A 29 -9.04 3.44 -13.94
C ALA A 29 -8.34 4.79 -13.68
N ALA A 30 -7.01 4.81 -13.69
CA ALA A 30 -6.22 6.02 -13.51
C ALA A 30 -6.50 7.09 -14.58
N LEU A 31 -6.58 6.67 -15.85
CA LEU A 31 -6.96 7.57 -16.94
C LEU A 31 -8.37 8.15 -16.78
N ARG A 32 -9.34 7.37 -16.30
CA ARG A 32 -10.69 7.89 -16.01
C ARG A 32 -10.67 8.94 -14.89
N VAL A 33 -9.91 8.69 -13.81
CA VAL A 33 -9.76 9.66 -12.71
C VAL A 33 -9.17 10.97 -13.24
N LYS A 34 -8.10 10.92 -14.04
CA LYS A 34 -7.49 12.09 -14.68
C LYS A 34 -8.49 12.81 -15.58
N ALA A 35 -9.26 12.09 -16.39
CA ALA A 35 -10.27 12.67 -17.28
C ALA A 35 -11.43 13.34 -16.51
N CYS A 36 -11.70 12.93 -15.27
CA CYS A 36 -12.66 13.56 -14.37
C CYS A 36 -12.13 14.83 -13.67
N GLY A 37 -10.87 15.22 -13.91
CA GLY A 37 -10.28 16.44 -13.38
C GLY A 37 -9.73 16.32 -11.96
N TYR A 38 -9.47 15.11 -11.46
CA TYR A 38 -8.76 14.92 -10.18
C TYR A 38 -7.27 15.19 -10.35
N ASP A 39 -6.62 15.65 -9.28
CA ASP A 39 -5.20 16.01 -9.26
C ASP A 39 -4.26 14.81 -9.12
N GLY A 40 -4.77 13.66 -8.70
CA GLY A 40 -3.98 12.44 -8.51
C GLY A 40 -4.81 11.18 -8.35
N VAL A 41 -4.11 10.05 -8.25
CA VAL A 41 -4.69 8.73 -7.96
C VAL A 41 -3.94 8.10 -6.79
N GLU A 42 -4.64 7.31 -5.98
CA GLU A 42 -4.02 6.46 -4.98
C GLU A 42 -4.20 4.99 -5.34
N ILE A 43 -3.08 4.28 -5.54
CA ILE A 43 -3.05 2.84 -5.76
C ILE A 43 -3.21 2.13 -4.42
N HIS A 44 -4.27 1.33 -4.28
CA HIS A 44 -4.57 0.66 -3.03
C HIS A 44 -3.84 -0.68 -2.90
N SER A 45 -2.85 -0.75 -2.02
CA SER A 45 -2.06 -1.94 -1.70
C SER A 45 -2.09 -2.28 -0.20
N ALA A 46 -3.28 -2.27 0.40
CA ALA A 46 -3.45 -2.49 1.84
C ALA A 46 -4.69 -3.35 2.14
N HIS A 47 -4.91 -3.64 3.42
CA HIS A 47 -6.16 -4.15 4.01
C HIS A 47 -6.62 -5.51 3.48
N GLY A 48 -5.68 -6.37 3.05
CA GLY A 48 -5.98 -7.70 2.52
C GLY A 48 -6.59 -7.71 1.11
N TYR A 49 -6.61 -6.56 0.39
CA TYR A 49 -7.04 -6.51 -1.00
C TYR A 49 -5.95 -6.99 -1.96
N LEU A 50 -6.25 -7.03 -3.26
CA LEU A 50 -5.47 -7.76 -4.26
C LEU A 50 -3.96 -7.49 -4.20
N LEU A 51 -3.53 -6.24 -4.23
CA LEU A 51 -2.11 -5.92 -4.21
C LEU A 51 -1.46 -6.31 -2.88
N ASN A 52 -2.13 -6.05 -1.75
CA ASN A 52 -1.64 -6.50 -0.45
C ASN A 52 -1.54 -8.04 -0.37
N GLN A 53 -2.44 -8.78 -1.02
CA GLN A 53 -2.35 -10.25 -1.11
C GLN A 53 -1.12 -10.72 -1.91
N PHE A 54 -0.71 -9.98 -2.95
CA PHE A 54 0.54 -10.28 -3.66
C PHE A 54 1.76 -9.93 -2.82
N TYR A 55 1.70 -8.87 -2.03
CA TYR A 55 2.79 -8.43 -1.15
C TYR A 55 2.99 -9.36 0.05
N SER A 56 1.90 -9.81 0.68
CA SER A 56 1.97 -10.58 1.93
C SER A 56 2.41 -12.03 1.70
N PRO A 57 3.45 -12.52 2.41
CA PRO A 57 3.87 -13.91 2.35
C PRO A 57 2.86 -14.87 3.01
N LEU A 58 1.88 -14.36 3.78
CA LEU A 58 0.80 -15.17 4.35
C LEU A 58 -0.10 -15.77 3.26
N VAL A 59 -0.31 -15.02 2.18
CA VAL A 59 -1.25 -15.35 1.10
C VAL A 59 -0.56 -15.68 -0.21
N ASN A 60 0.52 -14.96 -0.54
CA ASN A 60 1.27 -15.21 -1.77
C ASN A 60 2.21 -16.41 -1.59
N LYS A 61 1.77 -17.56 -2.09
CA LYS A 61 2.52 -18.83 -2.11
C LYS A 61 2.90 -19.22 -3.54
N ARG A 62 3.00 -18.24 -4.45
CA ARG A 62 3.41 -18.49 -5.84
C ARG A 62 4.87 -18.85 -5.89
N GLU A 63 5.23 -19.72 -6.84
CA GLU A 63 6.61 -20.14 -7.11
C GLU A 63 7.20 -19.46 -8.35
N ASP A 64 6.37 -18.68 -9.07
CA ASP A 64 6.79 -17.90 -10.21
C ASP A 64 7.41 -16.54 -9.79
N GLU A 65 7.69 -15.68 -10.76
CA GLU A 65 8.29 -14.36 -10.52
C GLU A 65 7.44 -13.41 -9.67
N TYR A 66 6.11 -13.60 -9.61
CA TYR A 66 5.22 -12.84 -8.73
C TYR A 66 5.19 -13.37 -7.29
N GLY A 67 5.76 -14.54 -7.04
CA GLY A 67 5.98 -15.08 -5.71
C GLY A 67 7.39 -14.81 -5.20
N THR A 68 8.39 -14.98 -6.05
CA THR A 68 9.80 -14.70 -5.72
C THR A 68 10.07 -13.20 -5.53
N ASN A 69 9.39 -12.35 -6.30
CA ASN A 69 9.34 -10.90 -6.11
C ASN A 69 7.90 -10.46 -5.84
N ARG A 70 7.50 -10.46 -4.56
CA ARG A 70 6.12 -10.17 -4.13
C ARG A 70 5.63 -8.77 -4.48
N ILE A 71 6.51 -7.83 -4.82
CA ILE A 71 6.16 -6.48 -5.27
C ILE A 71 6.17 -6.32 -6.80
N LYS A 72 6.49 -7.37 -7.57
CA LYS A 72 6.57 -7.27 -9.03
C LYS A 72 5.29 -6.71 -9.67
N LEU A 73 4.13 -7.22 -9.28
CA LEU A 73 2.85 -6.72 -9.78
C LEU A 73 2.64 -5.22 -9.50
N HIS A 74 3.04 -4.76 -8.32
CA HIS A 74 2.99 -3.34 -7.95
C HIS A 74 3.85 -2.49 -8.89
N LEU A 75 5.11 -2.92 -9.10
CA LEU A 75 6.06 -2.20 -9.94
C LEU A 75 5.58 -2.09 -11.39
N GLU A 76 4.99 -3.16 -11.93
CA GLU A 76 4.40 -3.16 -13.27
C GLU A 76 3.21 -2.20 -13.38
N ILE A 77 2.31 -2.21 -12.38
CA ILE A 77 1.16 -1.29 -12.32
C ILE A 77 1.64 0.16 -12.20
N ILE A 78 2.52 0.47 -11.23
CA ILE A 78 3.03 1.82 -11.01
C ILE A 78 3.66 2.37 -12.30
N LYS A 79 4.56 1.60 -12.91
CA LYS A 79 5.23 1.97 -14.14
C LYS A 79 4.24 2.24 -15.28
N LYS A 80 3.26 1.37 -15.50
CA LYS A 80 2.25 1.52 -16.55
C LYS A 80 1.30 2.68 -16.28
N VAL A 81 0.93 2.92 -15.05
CA VAL A 81 0.11 4.08 -14.65
C VAL A 81 0.91 5.37 -14.86
N ARG A 82 2.19 5.42 -14.46
CA ARG A 82 3.07 6.57 -14.68
C ARG A 82 3.24 6.87 -16.18
N GLU A 83 3.54 5.84 -16.99
CA GLU A 83 3.62 5.98 -18.45
C GLU A 83 2.34 6.58 -19.07
N ALA A 84 1.17 6.20 -18.56
CA ALA A 84 -0.13 6.65 -19.06
C ALA A 84 -0.53 8.06 -18.59
N LEU A 85 -0.19 8.42 -17.36
CA LEU A 85 -0.58 9.69 -16.73
C LEU A 85 0.43 10.82 -17.00
N GLY A 86 1.69 10.49 -17.28
CA GLY A 86 2.80 11.44 -17.44
C GLY A 86 3.47 11.77 -16.10
N GLU A 87 4.59 12.51 -16.16
CA GLU A 87 5.47 12.75 -15.01
C GLU A 87 4.86 13.69 -13.94
N ASP A 88 4.02 14.63 -14.36
CA ASP A 88 3.48 15.70 -13.50
C ASP A 88 2.19 15.30 -12.74
N TYR A 89 1.66 14.10 -12.97
CA TYR A 89 0.41 13.68 -12.35
C TYR A 89 0.68 12.89 -11.06
N LEU A 90 0.05 13.30 -9.95
CA LEU A 90 0.27 12.69 -8.64
C LEU A 90 -0.16 11.22 -8.61
N ILE A 91 0.77 10.34 -8.26
CA ILE A 91 0.51 8.93 -7.97
C ILE A 91 0.88 8.65 -6.52
N ALA A 92 -0.13 8.49 -5.68
CA ALA A 92 0.03 7.97 -4.32
C ALA A 92 -0.10 6.45 -4.30
N LEU A 93 0.48 5.82 -3.28
CA LEU A 93 0.28 4.39 -3.01
C LEU A 93 0.01 4.17 -1.53
N ARG A 94 -1.13 3.53 -1.24
CA ARG A 94 -1.45 3.10 0.11
C ARG A 94 -0.88 1.72 0.37
N LEU A 95 0.14 1.67 1.25
CA LEU A 95 0.88 0.46 1.59
C LEU A 95 0.37 -0.15 2.90
N GLY A 96 -0.12 -1.37 2.83
CA GLY A 96 -0.30 -2.23 3.99
C GLY A 96 1.06 -2.80 4.41
N ALA A 97 1.82 -1.99 5.16
CA ALA A 97 3.25 -2.21 5.35
C ALA A 97 3.58 -3.49 6.11
N LEU A 98 2.86 -3.75 7.20
CA LEU A 98 3.05 -4.94 8.03
C LEU A 98 1.74 -5.71 8.22
N ASP A 99 1.86 -7.04 8.32
CA ASP A 99 0.71 -7.92 8.60
C ASP A 99 0.44 -8.09 10.10
N TYR A 100 1.38 -7.72 10.98
CA TYR A 100 1.28 -7.89 12.43
C TYR A 100 0.90 -9.32 12.84
N THR A 101 1.37 -10.30 12.08
CA THR A 101 1.09 -11.72 12.25
C THR A 101 2.36 -12.52 11.94
N GLU A 102 2.63 -13.58 12.70
CA GLU A 102 3.79 -14.43 12.48
C GLU A 102 3.82 -14.97 11.03
N GLY A 103 4.99 -14.89 10.40
CA GLY A 103 5.17 -15.26 9.00
C GLY A 103 4.60 -14.28 7.99
N GLY A 104 4.11 -13.13 8.43
CA GLY A 104 3.66 -12.04 7.57
C GLY A 104 4.78 -11.13 7.08
N SER A 105 4.41 -10.03 6.40
CA SER A 105 5.34 -9.00 5.94
C SER A 105 6.03 -8.32 7.13
N THR A 106 7.33 -8.07 6.98
CA THR A 106 8.22 -7.50 8.00
C THR A 106 8.56 -6.05 7.70
N ILE A 107 9.23 -5.38 8.66
CA ILE A 107 9.71 -4.01 8.45
C ILE A 107 10.72 -3.94 7.29
N GLU A 108 11.59 -4.93 7.15
CA GLU A 108 12.55 -5.03 6.06
C GLU A 108 11.84 -5.13 4.70
N ASP A 109 10.78 -5.92 4.60
CA ASP A 109 9.92 -5.98 3.41
C ASP A 109 9.33 -4.59 3.10
N ALA A 110 8.83 -3.89 4.12
CA ALA A 110 8.22 -2.57 3.96
C ALA A 110 9.23 -1.51 3.49
N LEU A 111 10.42 -1.47 4.07
CA LEU A 111 11.48 -0.55 3.68
C LEU A 111 11.97 -0.81 2.25
N ALA A 112 12.14 -2.08 1.88
CA ALA A 112 12.53 -2.46 0.52
C ALA A 112 11.44 -2.10 -0.50
N ALA A 113 10.17 -2.36 -0.18
CA ALA A 113 9.04 -2.03 -1.03
C ALA A 113 8.90 -0.52 -1.22
N ALA A 114 8.98 0.28 -0.14
CA ALA A 114 8.87 1.73 -0.20
C ALA A 114 9.90 2.36 -1.14
N LYS A 115 11.18 1.98 -1.02
CA LYS A 115 12.25 2.41 -1.94
C LYS A 115 11.97 2.04 -3.39
N ALA A 116 11.50 0.81 -3.61
CA ALA A 116 11.22 0.32 -4.96
C ALA A 116 10.02 1.05 -5.58
N PHE A 117 8.99 1.39 -4.80
CA PHE A 117 7.83 2.13 -5.28
C PHE A 117 8.17 3.59 -5.62
N GLU A 118 8.96 4.27 -4.77
CA GLU A 118 9.50 5.60 -5.08
C GLU A 118 10.31 5.57 -6.40
N ALA A 119 11.23 4.63 -6.53
CA ALA A 119 12.04 4.47 -7.75
C ALA A 119 11.21 4.13 -9.00
N ALA A 120 10.03 3.52 -8.82
CA ALA A 120 9.09 3.21 -9.91
C ALA A 120 8.18 4.39 -10.29
N GLY A 121 8.19 5.49 -9.53
CA GLY A 121 7.45 6.71 -9.84
C GLY A 121 6.22 6.96 -8.95
N VAL A 122 6.19 6.45 -7.73
CA VAL A 122 5.25 6.88 -6.68
C VAL A 122 5.73 8.21 -6.13
N ASP A 123 4.81 9.17 -5.94
CA ASP A 123 5.10 10.51 -5.42
C ASP A 123 4.76 10.67 -3.95
N LEU A 124 3.96 9.77 -3.37
CA LEU A 124 3.49 9.85 -2.00
C LEU A 124 3.11 8.45 -1.48
N LEU A 125 3.54 8.12 -0.26
CA LEU A 125 3.16 6.89 0.43
C LEU A 125 2.17 7.16 1.56
N ASP A 126 1.04 6.43 1.56
CA ASP A 126 0.10 6.38 2.68
C ASP A 126 0.28 5.05 3.43
N ILE A 127 0.75 5.11 4.67
CA ILE A 127 1.09 3.91 5.45
C ILE A 127 -0.11 3.45 6.27
N SER A 128 -0.44 2.17 6.11
CA SER A 128 -1.58 1.55 6.78
C SER A 128 -1.28 0.07 7.12
N GLY A 129 -2.29 -0.67 7.60
CA GLY A 129 -2.16 -2.09 7.92
C GLY A 129 -2.28 -3.01 6.71
N GLY A 130 -1.69 -4.19 6.86
CA GLY A 130 -1.67 -5.26 5.85
C GLY A 130 -2.90 -6.16 5.92
N MET A 131 -2.68 -7.47 6.03
CA MET A 131 -3.75 -8.49 5.99
C MET A 131 -4.76 -8.38 7.15
N ASN A 132 -4.38 -7.79 8.28
CA ASN A 132 -5.28 -7.49 9.40
C ASN A 132 -6.17 -6.26 9.18
N GLY A 133 -6.14 -5.66 8.00
CA GLY A 133 -6.94 -4.49 7.66
C GLY A 133 -6.35 -3.20 8.25
N PHE A 134 -7.21 -2.29 8.64
CA PHE A 134 -6.86 -0.94 9.10
C PHE A 134 -6.73 -0.82 10.63
N VAL A 135 -6.45 -1.91 11.33
CA VAL A 135 -6.25 -1.98 12.79
C VAL A 135 -5.13 -2.95 13.13
N ILE A 136 -4.50 -2.77 14.29
CA ILE A 136 -3.65 -3.78 14.91
C ILE A 136 -4.47 -4.45 16.01
N PRO A 137 -4.67 -5.78 15.98
CA PRO A 137 -5.45 -6.47 17.00
C PRO A 137 -4.93 -6.18 18.42
N GLY A 138 -5.82 -5.73 19.31
CA GLY A 138 -5.49 -5.43 20.71
C GLY A 138 -4.79 -4.08 20.92
N VAL A 139 -4.59 -3.26 19.90
CA VAL A 139 -3.98 -1.93 20.00
C VAL A 139 -5.03 -0.86 19.72
N ASP A 140 -5.21 0.07 20.66
CA ASP A 140 -6.14 1.22 20.56
C ASP A 140 -5.46 2.56 20.87
N THR A 141 -4.14 2.62 20.81
CA THR A 141 -3.40 3.87 20.93
C THR A 141 -3.48 4.67 19.64
N PRO A 142 -3.68 6.02 19.68
CA PRO A 142 -3.59 6.84 18.47
C PRO A 142 -2.23 6.68 17.78
N GLY A 143 -2.23 6.65 16.45
CA GLY A 143 -0.99 6.53 15.68
C GLY A 143 -0.37 5.14 15.66
N TYR A 144 -1.15 4.07 15.78
CA TYR A 144 -0.62 2.71 15.88
C TYR A 144 0.19 2.22 14.64
N PHE A 145 0.22 2.96 13.52
CA PHE A 145 1.14 2.71 12.39
C PHE A 145 2.27 3.73 12.31
N GLU A 146 2.38 4.66 13.28
CA GLU A 146 3.35 5.76 13.27
C GLU A 146 4.80 5.28 13.18
N GLU A 147 5.17 4.28 13.99
CA GLU A 147 6.53 3.75 14.01
C GLU A 147 6.97 3.23 12.63
N VAL A 148 6.09 2.51 11.95
CA VAL A 148 6.37 1.98 10.60
C VAL A 148 6.49 3.12 9.59
N GLY A 149 5.60 4.12 9.67
CA GLY A 149 5.67 5.33 8.85
C GLY A 149 7.00 6.06 9.05
N ALA A 150 7.43 6.23 10.30
CA ALA A 150 8.69 6.87 10.66
C ALA A 150 9.92 6.12 10.10
N GLU A 151 9.94 4.79 10.15
CA GLU A 151 11.03 4.00 9.58
C GLU A 151 11.06 4.10 8.04
N ILE A 152 9.88 4.06 7.38
CA ILE A 152 9.78 4.24 5.93
C ILE A 152 10.28 5.64 5.53
N LYS A 153 9.88 6.69 6.26
CA LYS A 153 10.30 8.06 6.00
C LYS A 153 11.83 8.28 6.04
N LYS A 154 12.57 7.45 6.78
CA LYS A 154 14.04 7.52 6.81
C LYS A 154 14.71 7.01 5.51
N VAL A 155 13.99 6.28 4.68
CA VAL A 155 14.55 5.58 3.52
C VAL A 155 14.01 6.04 2.18
N VAL A 156 13.01 6.93 2.18
CA VAL A 156 12.43 7.56 0.98
C VAL A 156 12.56 9.08 1.05
N ALA A 157 12.57 9.75 -0.10
CA ALA A 157 12.56 11.21 -0.19
C ALA A 157 11.15 11.78 -0.42
N ILE A 158 10.21 10.95 -0.89
CA ILE A 158 8.82 11.34 -1.11
C ILE A 158 8.06 11.48 0.22
N PRO A 159 7.02 12.33 0.26
CA PRO A 159 6.19 12.50 1.45
C PRO A 159 5.54 11.19 1.92
N VAL A 160 5.40 11.08 3.25
CA VAL A 160 4.75 9.94 3.91
C VAL A 160 3.55 10.41 4.72
N ILE A 161 2.39 9.82 4.45
CA ILE A 161 1.19 9.95 5.29
C ILE A 161 1.22 8.83 6.33
N SER A 162 1.12 9.17 7.61
CA SER A 162 0.84 8.20 8.67
C SER A 162 -0.65 8.15 8.94
N THR A 163 -1.21 6.95 8.95
CA THR A 163 -2.61 6.70 9.38
C THR A 163 -2.61 5.85 10.64
N GLY A 164 -3.78 5.52 11.16
CA GLY A 164 -3.87 4.56 12.27
C GLY A 164 -4.37 5.14 13.58
N GLY A 165 -5.68 5.43 13.65
CA GLY A 165 -6.36 5.77 14.89
C GLY A 165 -6.09 7.14 15.46
N TYR A 166 -5.47 8.04 14.72
CA TYR A 166 -5.31 9.45 15.12
C TYR A 166 -6.67 10.08 15.39
N ARG A 167 -6.84 10.67 16.58
CA ARG A 167 -8.12 11.21 17.05
C ARG A 167 -8.00 12.45 17.95
N ASP A 168 -6.80 12.81 18.33
CA ASP A 168 -6.51 13.99 19.15
C ASP A 168 -5.36 14.81 18.58
N LYS A 169 -5.41 16.10 18.84
CA LYS A 169 -4.46 17.07 18.31
C LYS A 169 -3.05 16.84 18.80
N GLU A 170 -2.89 16.50 20.08
CA GLU A 170 -1.56 16.33 20.70
C GLU A 170 -0.76 15.22 20.03
N THR A 171 -1.37 14.05 19.82
CA THR A 171 -0.73 12.92 19.14
C THR A 171 -0.36 13.27 17.70
N ILE A 172 -1.24 14.00 16.99
CA ILE A 172 -1.00 14.42 15.61
C ILE A 172 0.19 15.39 15.53
N GLU A 173 0.18 16.45 16.35
CA GLU A 173 1.27 17.44 16.36
C GLU A 173 2.61 16.79 16.72
N LYS A 174 2.61 15.91 17.72
CA LYS A 174 3.81 15.19 18.13
C LYS A 174 4.40 14.30 17.02
N ALA A 175 3.57 13.61 16.26
CA ALA A 175 4.03 12.80 15.12
C ALA A 175 4.69 13.66 14.03
N LEU A 176 4.13 14.85 13.74
CA LEU A 176 4.68 15.79 12.77
C LEU A 176 5.96 16.45 13.28
N GLU A 177 5.97 16.94 14.52
CA GLU A 177 7.14 17.59 15.15
C GLU A 177 8.34 16.65 15.28
N ASN A 178 8.10 15.36 15.57
CA ASN A 178 9.12 14.32 15.62
C ASN A 178 9.58 13.85 14.22
N ASN A 179 9.02 14.43 13.16
CA ASN A 179 9.31 14.02 11.78
C ASN A 179 9.01 12.55 11.49
N HIS A 180 7.98 11.99 12.14
CA HIS A 180 7.52 10.61 11.90
C HIS A 180 6.63 10.48 10.66
N ALA A 181 6.03 11.59 10.23
CA ALA A 181 5.25 11.70 9.00
C ALA A 181 5.31 13.13 8.44
N ASP A 182 4.96 13.30 7.17
CA ASP A 182 4.75 14.61 6.54
C ASP A 182 3.30 15.05 6.63
N LEU A 183 2.38 14.07 6.62
CA LEU A 183 0.93 14.25 6.67
C LEU A 183 0.30 13.19 7.59
N ILE A 184 -0.86 13.52 8.15
CA ILE A 184 -1.62 12.60 9.00
C ILE A 184 -2.97 12.30 8.35
N GLY A 185 -3.26 11.00 8.21
CA GLY A 185 -4.56 10.52 7.72
C GLY A 185 -5.56 10.32 8.84
N ILE A 186 -6.64 11.10 8.85
CA ILE A 186 -7.73 11.04 9.81
C ILE A 186 -9.02 10.66 9.08
N GLY A 187 -9.67 9.62 9.54
CA GLY A 187 -10.94 9.15 8.94
C GLY A 187 -12.08 9.15 9.95
N ARG A 188 -12.31 8.03 10.63
CA ARG A 188 -13.44 7.80 11.53
C ARG A 188 -13.70 8.90 12.59
N PRO A 189 -12.71 9.56 13.19
CA PRO A 189 -12.97 10.64 14.14
C PRO A 189 -13.65 11.89 13.56
N LEU A 190 -13.76 11.98 12.23
CA LEU A 190 -14.43 13.09 11.54
C LEU A 190 -15.91 12.81 11.22
N PHE A 191 -16.44 11.64 11.61
CA PHE A 191 -17.84 11.25 11.45
C PHE A 191 -18.60 11.23 12.82
#